data_4a1bb55978b8125e105d1be3850d83fb
#
_entry.id   4a1bb55978b8125e105d1be3850d83fb
#
_cell.length_a   1.000
_cell.length_b   1.000
_cell.length_c   1.000
_cell.angle_alpha   90.00
_cell.angle_beta   90.00
_cell.angle_gamma   90.00
#
_symmetry.space_group_name_H-M   'P 1'
#
loop_
_entity.id
_entity.type
_entity.pdbx_description
1 polymer ?
#
loop_
_entity_poly.entity_id
_entity_poly.type
_entity_poly.pdbx_seq_one_letter_code
_entity_poly.pdbx_strand_id
1 'polypeptide(L)' 'MDLSQAIRIRIENLIAENKLNVSKLCTMAGISRATLSKFLSGQRKYLRIDIIEYICEGLNMQLKDFFDDKIFENIEMED' A
#
# COMPACT_ATOMS: atom_id res chain seq x y z
N MET A 1 5.80 0.75 -14.97
CA MET A 1 5.71 -0.21 -13.85
C MET A 1 4.33 -0.83 -13.81
N ASP A 2 4.21 -2.00 -13.23
CA ASP A 2 2.91 -2.64 -13.08
C ASP A 2 2.16 -2.13 -11.84
N LEU A 3 0.89 -2.55 -11.69
CA LEU A 3 0.05 -2.08 -10.59
C LEU A 3 0.59 -2.47 -9.22
N SER A 4 1.12 -3.69 -9.09
CA SER A 4 1.66 -4.14 -7.81
C SER A 4 2.85 -3.29 -7.37
N GLN A 5 3.73 -2.93 -8.29
CA GLN A 5 4.85 -2.04 -8.01
C GLN A 5 4.36 -0.65 -7.60
N ALA A 6 3.36 -0.13 -8.32
CA ALA A 6 2.81 1.18 -8.00
C ALA A 6 2.17 1.20 -6.61
N ILE A 7 1.42 0.16 -6.25
CA ILE A 7 0.81 0.05 -4.92
C ILE A 7 1.90 -0.03 -3.84
N ARG A 8 2.96 -0.80 -4.10
CA ARG A 8 4.07 -0.93 -3.16
C ARG A 8 4.71 0.43 -2.88
N ILE A 9 5.02 1.16 -3.95
CA ILE A 9 5.64 2.49 -3.81
C ILE A 9 4.69 3.46 -3.11
N ARG A 10 3.39 3.41 -3.44
CA ARG A 10 2.40 4.28 -2.81
C ARG A 10 2.37 4.06 -1.29
N ILE A 11 2.37 2.80 -0.86
CA ILE A 11 2.36 2.48 0.58
C ILE A 11 3.65 2.98 1.23
N GLU A 12 4.80 2.75 0.59
CA GLU A 12 6.08 3.22 1.12
C GLU A 12 6.11 4.75 1.26
N ASN A 13 5.58 5.45 0.27
CA ASN A 13 5.47 6.91 0.33
C ASN A 13 4.56 7.38 1.45
N LEU A 14 3.42 6.71 1.65
CA LEU A 14 2.50 7.05 2.75
C LEU A 14 3.15 6.82 4.11
N ILE A 15 3.91 5.75 4.26
CA ILE A 15 4.66 5.49 5.49
C ILE A 15 5.63 6.64 5.76
N ALA A 16 6.39 7.06 4.74
CA ALA A 16 7.36 8.13 4.88
C ALA A 16 6.69 9.48 5.18
N GLU A 17 5.63 9.80 4.42
CA GLU A 17 4.90 11.08 4.58
C GLU A 17 4.29 11.22 5.96
N ASN A 18 3.82 10.11 6.55
CA ASN A 18 3.21 10.11 7.87
C ASN A 18 4.20 9.83 9.00
N LYS A 19 5.49 9.74 8.68
CA LYS A 19 6.57 9.49 9.64
C LYS A 19 6.33 8.22 10.45
N LEU A 20 5.88 7.17 9.75
CA LEU A 20 5.58 5.87 10.33
C LEU A 20 6.67 4.85 9.97
N ASN A 21 6.49 3.66 10.46
CA ASN A 21 7.19 2.46 9.97
C ASN A 21 6.14 1.39 9.70
N VAL A 22 6.57 0.26 9.15
CA VAL A 22 5.65 -0.83 8.78
C VAL A 22 4.86 -1.32 9.99
N SER A 23 5.52 -1.50 11.14
CA SER A 23 4.85 -1.96 12.36
C SER A 23 3.75 -1.02 12.81
N LYS A 24 4.03 0.28 12.82
CA LYS A 24 3.03 1.27 13.24
C LYS A 24 1.86 1.33 12.27
N LEU A 25 2.13 1.29 10.97
CA LEU A 25 1.05 1.28 9.99
C LEU A 25 0.16 0.06 10.19
N CYS A 26 0.75 -1.13 10.38
CA CYS A 26 -0.01 -2.35 10.57
C CYS A 26 -0.86 -2.29 11.83
N THR A 27 -0.35 -1.72 12.91
CA THR A 27 -1.11 -1.52 14.14
C THR A 27 -2.29 -0.59 13.91
N MET A 28 -2.08 0.53 13.23
CA MET A 28 -3.12 1.51 12.93
C MET A 28 -4.20 0.94 12.01
N ALA A 29 -3.81 0.12 11.06
CA ALA A 29 -4.71 -0.46 10.06
C ALA A 29 -5.36 -1.77 10.55
N GLY A 30 -4.84 -2.37 11.61
CA GLY A 30 -5.35 -3.65 12.11
C GLY A 30 -5.02 -4.81 11.18
N ILE A 31 -3.87 -4.79 10.53
CA ILE A 31 -3.47 -5.82 9.56
C ILE A 31 -2.20 -6.54 10.01
N SER A 32 -2.00 -7.72 9.44
CA SER A 32 -0.84 -8.56 9.74
C SER A 32 0.44 -7.91 9.21
N ARG A 33 1.43 -7.74 10.10
CA ARG A 33 2.75 -7.24 9.72
C ARG A 33 3.42 -8.16 8.71
N ALA A 34 3.29 -9.48 8.88
CA ALA A 34 3.89 -10.44 7.98
C ALA A 34 3.34 -10.29 6.57
N THR A 35 2.02 -10.09 6.44
CA THR A 35 1.36 -9.93 5.14
C THR A 35 1.92 -8.69 4.42
N LEU A 36 1.95 -7.55 5.11
CA LEU A 36 2.42 -6.32 4.47
C LEU A 36 3.92 -6.37 4.18
N SER A 37 4.73 -6.89 5.10
CA SER A 37 6.18 -7.00 4.89
C SER A 37 6.52 -7.88 3.68
N LYS A 38 5.82 -9.00 3.50
CA LYS A 38 6.05 -9.88 2.36
C LYS A 38 5.69 -9.19 1.04
N PHE A 39 4.61 -8.41 1.04
CA PHE A 39 4.23 -7.65 -0.14
C PHE A 39 5.28 -6.56 -0.46
N LEU A 40 5.69 -5.79 0.53
CA LEU A 40 6.65 -4.70 0.33
C LEU A 40 8.03 -5.22 -0.09
N SER A 41 8.43 -6.40 0.37
CA SER A 41 9.72 -7.01 -0.01
C SER A 41 9.69 -7.70 -1.37
N GLY A 42 8.51 -7.87 -1.96
CA GLY A 42 8.36 -8.55 -3.23
C GLY A 42 8.15 -10.05 -3.13
N GLN A 43 8.16 -10.64 -1.92
CA GLN A 43 7.88 -12.06 -1.75
C GLN A 43 6.45 -12.42 -2.13
N ARG A 44 5.52 -11.52 -1.87
CA ARG A 44 4.12 -11.65 -2.29
C ARG A 44 3.86 -10.65 -3.39
N LYS A 45 3.41 -11.13 -4.54
CA LYS A 45 3.20 -10.29 -5.71
C LYS A 45 1.99 -9.37 -5.59
N TYR A 46 0.92 -9.89 -4.99
CA TYR A 46 -0.36 -9.18 -4.93
C TYR A 46 -0.76 -8.90 -3.49
N LEU A 47 -1.49 -7.81 -3.32
CA LEU A 47 -2.07 -7.44 -2.03
C LEU A 47 -3.59 -7.42 -2.19
N ARG A 48 -4.30 -8.01 -1.24
CA ARG A 48 -5.77 -7.99 -1.27
C ARG A 48 -6.25 -6.55 -1.17
N ILE A 49 -7.29 -6.24 -1.90
CA ILE A 49 -7.84 -4.87 -1.94
C ILE A 49 -8.37 -4.42 -0.57
N ASP A 50 -8.89 -5.34 0.23
CA ASP A 50 -9.36 -5.01 1.57
C ASP A 50 -8.23 -4.57 2.50
N ILE A 51 -7.01 -5.06 2.28
CA ILE A 51 -5.84 -4.59 3.03
C ILE A 51 -5.60 -3.11 2.74
N ILE A 52 -5.75 -2.70 1.48
CA ILE A 52 -5.61 -1.28 1.10
C ILE A 52 -6.69 -0.45 1.80
N GLU A 53 -7.92 -0.95 1.85
CA GLU A 53 -9.01 -0.28 2.56
C GLU A 53 -8.67 -0.08 4.04
N TYR A 54 -8.14 -1.11 4.70
CA TYR A 54 -7.74 -1.01 6.11
C TYR A 54 -6.61 0.00 6.32
N ILE A 55 -5.65 0.05 5.40
CA ILE A 55 -4.57 1.05 5.45
C ILE A 55 -5.16 2.46 5.35
N CYS A 56 -6.06 2.68 4.41
CA CYS A 56 -6.73 3.97 4.25
C CYS A 56 -7.48 4.37 5.52
N GLU A 57 -8.23 3.44 6.10
CA GLU A 57 -8.95 3.69 7.33
C GLU A 57 -8.00 4.06 8.48
N GLY A 58 -6.91 3.32 8.61
CA GLY A 58 -5.90 3.61 9.63
C GLY A 58 -5.23 4.97 9.46
N LEU A 59 -5.09 5.44 8.22
CA LEU A 59 -4.49 6.73 7.90
C LEU A 59 -5.53 7.85 7.79
N ASN A 60 -6.80 7.55 8.04
CA ASN A 60 -7.90 8.52 7.97
C ASN A 60 -7.99 9.16 6.57
N MET A 61 -7.86 8.35 5.53
CA MET A 61 -8.00 8.79 4.15
C MET A 61 -9.02 7.92 3.43
N GLN A 62 -9.61 8.45 2.36
CA GLN A 62 -10.57 7.68 1.56
C GLN A 62 -9.83 6.80 0.56
N LEU A 63 -10.48 5.70 0.16
CA LEU A 63 -9.88 4.78 -0.80
C LEU A 63 -9.52 5.48 -2.12
N LYS A 64 -10.38 6.40 -2.58
CA LYS A 64 -10.11 7.16 -3.80
C LYS A 64 -8.83 7.99 -3.69
N ASP A 65 -8.52 8.49 -2.49
CA ASP A 65 -7.33 9.31 -2.26
C ASP A 65 -6.06 8.47 -2.34
N PHE A 66 -6.14 7.20 -1.96
CA PHE A 66 -5.02 6.29 -2.10
C PHE A 66 -4.59 6.18 -3.57
N PHE A 67 -5.55 6.06 -4.48
CA PHE A 67 -5.27 5.88 -5.90
C PHE A 67 -5.15 7.21 -6.67
N ASP A 68 -5.36 8.34 -6.02
CA ASP A 68 -5.18 9.66 -6.63
C ASP A 68 -3.72 10.10 -6.48
N ASP A 69 -2.86 9.49 -7.29
CA ASP A 69 -1.43 9.74 -7.25
C ASP A 69 -0.86 9.46 -8.65
N LYS A 70 0.13 10.25 -9.04
CA LYS A 70 0.77 10.11 -10.35
C LYS A 70 1.39 8.73 -10.56
N ILE A 71 1.74 8.05 -9.47
CA ILE A 71 2.33 6.71 -9.55
C ILE A 71 1.42 5.73 -10.29
N PHE A 72 0.11 5.99 -10.32
CA PHE A 72 -0.87 5.12 -10.97
C PHE A 72 -1.15 5.48 -12.43
N GLU A 73 -0.51 6.53 -12.94
CA GLU A 73 -0.61 6.88 -14.36
C GLU A 73 0.25 5.93 -15.18
N ASN A 74 -0.25 5.53 -16.36
CA ASN A 74 0.50 4.71 -17.32
C ASN A 74 0.92 3.35 -16.74
N ILE A 75 0.01 2.71 -16.02
CA ILE A 75 0.24 1.36 -15.51
C ILE A 75 0.34 0.38 -16.67
N GLU A 76 1.39 -0.45 -16.67
CA GLU A 76 1.60 -1.48 -17.67
C GLU A 76 0.82 -2.73 -17.28
N MET A 77 0.10 -3.29 -18.24
CA MET A 77 -0.59 -4.56 -18.03
C MET A 77 0.41 -5.70 -18.00
N GLU A 78 0.22 -6.63 -17.08
CA GLU A 78 1.00 -7.86 -17.05
C GLU A 78 0.45 -8.86 -18.05
N ASP A 79 1.34 -9.55 -18.73
CA ASP A 79 0.96 -10.64 -19.62
C ASP A 79 0.73 -11.93 -18.85
#